data_41e7ce80fbd5c0e0010f2e5a17b154c3
#
_entry.id   41e7ce80fbd5c0e0010f2e5a17b154c3
#
_cell.length_a   1.000
_cell.length_b   1.000
_cell.length_c   1.000
_cell.angle_alpha   90.00
_cell.angle_beta   90.00
_cell.angle_gamma   90.00
#
_symmetry.space_group_name_H-M   'P 1'
#
loop_
_entity.id
_entity.type
_entity.pdbx_description
1 polymer ?
#
loop_
_entity_poly.entity_id
_entity_poly.type
_entity_poly.pdbx_seq_one_letter_code
_entity_poly.pdbx_strand_id
1 'polypeptide(L)'
;MKKFINNILLIAGILITLILAITMLPMEQDGYLQAYNKKCQLLEDTPSPRIIFVGGSNLAFGLDSQRIKDSLNINVINYGLHAGIGLKYMIDDISTYARKGDIIVFAPEYEHFYTIAYGESVTLTPLMAVTHWEKINLLDIRQWTILIAGIPQLAKECSLMPKIRSPKDYSVSGFNEYGDETQ
;
A
#
# COMPACT_ATOMS: atom_id res chain seq x y z
N MET A 1 40.82 1.13 -19.80
CA MET A 1 39.61 1.92 -19.63
C MET A 1 38.38 1.29 -20.26
N LYS A 2 38.33 1.05 -21.60
CA LYS A 2 37.13 0.46 -22.28
C LYS A 2 36.66 -0.87 -21.68
N LYS A 3 37.56 -1.83 -21.40
CA LYS A 3 37.18 -3.11 -20.77
C LYS A 3 36.58 -2.94 -19.37
N PHE A 4 37.10 -2.01 -18.58
CA PHE A 4 36.58 -1.71 -17.24
C PHE A 4 35.15 -1.14 -17.31
N ILE A 5 34.91 -0.18 -18.19
CA ILE A 5 33.59 0.41 -18.42
C ILE A 5 32.59 -0.67 -18.91
N ASN A 6 33.01 -1.51 -19.85
CA ASN A 6 32.15 -2.59 -20.36
C ASN A 6 31.78 -3.60 -19.24
N ASN A 7 32.70 -3.94 -18.35
CA ASN A 7 32.41 -4.81 -17.22
C ASN A 7 31.42 -4.17 -16.24
N ILE A 8 31.56 -2.87 -15.96
CA ILE A 8 30.61 -2.14 -15.10
C ILE A 8 29.22 -2.14 -15.75
N LEU A 9 29.11 -1.83 -17.04
CA LEU A 9 27.83 -1.83 -17.76
C LEU A 9 27.19 -3.22 -17.78
N LEU A 10 27.98 -4.27 -17.96
CA LEU A 10 27.50 -5.66 -17.91
C LEU A 10 26.95 -6.01 -16.54
N ILE A 11 27.68 -5.70 -15.47
CA ILE A 11 27.24 -5.96 -14.08
C ILE A 11 25.97 -5.16 -13.78
N ALA A 12 25.93 -3.88 -14.15
CA ALA A 12 24.74 -3.04 -13.98
C ALA A 12 23.54 -3.61 -14.73
N GLY A 13 23.73 -4.07 -15.97
CA GLY A 13 22.69 -4.72 -16.77
C GLY A 13 22.15 -5.98 -16.10
N ILE A 14 23.03 -6.84 -15.59
CA ILE A 14 22.64 -8.06 -14.87
C ILE A 14 21.84 -7.71 -13.61
N LEU A 15 22.30 -6.74 -12.83
CA LEU A 15 21.62 -6.30 -11.61
C LEU A 15 20.23 -5.73 -11.92
N ILE A 16 20.11 -4.89 -12.94
CA ILE A 16 18.82 -4.33 -13.38
C ILE A 16 17.88 -5.45 -13.83
N THR A 17 18.37 -6.40 -14.61
CA THR A 17 17.56 -7.54 -15.08
C THR A 17 17.09 -8.40 -13.90
N LEU A 18 17.95 -8.62 -12.90
CA LEU A 18 17.60 -9.38 -11.69
C LEU A 18 16.53 -8.65 -10.86
N ILE A 19 16.66 -7.33 -10.69
CA ILE A 19 15.67 -6.52 -10.01
C ILE A 19 14.32 -6.59 -10.73
N LEU A 20 14.31 -6.38 -12.05
CA LEU A 20 13.09 -6.48 -12.85
C LEU A 20 12.46 -7.88 -12.76
N ALA A 21 13.24 -8.94 -12.77
CA ALA A 21 12.73 -10.30 -12.61
C ALA A 21 12.06 -10.51 -11.22
N ILE A 22 12.65 -9.97 -10.16
CA ILE A 22 12.08 -10.02 -8.81
C ILE A 22 10.76 -9.27 -8.74
N THR A 23 10.66 -8.10 -9.39
CA THR A 23 9.43 -7.29 -9.37
C THR A 23 8.27 -7.93 -10.15
N MET A 24 8.57 -8.93 -10.99
CA MET A 24 7.57 -9.68 -11.74
C MET A 24 7.17 -11.02 -11.08
N LEU A 25 7.76 -11.35 -9.93
CA LEU A 25 7.35 -12.56 -9.22
C LEU A 25 5.91 -12.42 -8.70
N PRO A 26 5.11 -13.49 -8.79
CA PRO A 26 3.74 -13.45 -8.29
C PRO A 26 3.75 -13.28 -6.77
N MET A 27 2.96 -12.34 -6.28
CA MET A 27 2.66 -12.15 -4.87
C MET A 27 1.40 -12.91 -4.48
N GLU A 28 1.24 -13.18 -3.18
CA GLU A 28 0.03 -13.79 -2.64
C GLU A 28 -1.19 -12.93 -2.98
N GLN A 29 -2.18 -13.52 -3.64
CA GLN A 29 -3.36 -12.78 -4.12
C GLN A 29 -4.38 -12.48 -3.03
N ASP A 30 -4.31 -13.16 -1.89
CA ASP A 30 -5.26 -13.00 -0.78
C ASP A 30 -4.57 -12.43 0.49
N GLY A 31 -3.44 -11.78 0.31
CA GLY A 31 -2.72 -11.16 1.43
C GLY A 31 -3.35 -9.82 1.86
N TYR A 32 -3.10 -9.43 3.13
CA TYR A 32 -3.62 -8.20 3.74
C TYR A 32 -3.40 -6.94 2.89
N LEU A 33 -2.20 -6.78 2.32
CA LEU A 33 -1.89 -5.62 1.46
C LEU A 33 -2.68 -5.60 0.14
N GLN A 34 -3.19 -6.73 -0.31
CA GLN A 34 -4.06 -6.79 -1.51
C GLN A 34 -5.40 -6.06 -1.29
N ALA A 35 -5.83 -5.88 -0.05
CA ALA A 35 -6.99 -5.07 0.27
C ALA A 35 -6.85 -3.61 -0.20
N TYR A 36 -5.61 -3.14 -0.39
CA TYR A 36 -5.35 -1.82 -0.97
C TYR A 36 -6.03 -1.63 -2.33
N ASN A 37 -5.91 -2.61 -3.23
CA ASN A 37 -6.54 -2.54 -4.55
C ASN A 37 -8.07 -2.44 -4.45
N LYS A 38 -8.68 -3.23 -3.53
CA LYS A 38 -10.13 -3.14 -3.25
C LYS A 38 -10.52 -1.75 -2.73
N LYS A 39 -9.69 -1.17 -1.85
CA LYS A 39 -9.92 0.18 -1.31
C LYS A 39 -9.75 1.27 -2.37
N CYS A 40 -8.80 1.14 -3.28
CA CYS A 40 -8.68 2.03 -4.45
C CYS A 40 -9.93 1.96 -5.32
N GLN A 41 -10.43 0.76 -5.61
CA GLN A 41 -11.68 0.60 -6.37
C GLN A 41 -12.88 1.24 -5.66
N LEU A 42 -13.00 1.11 -4.33
CA LEU A 42 -14.05 1.81 -3.57
C LEU A 42 -13.95 3.34 -3.73
N LEU A 43 -12.73 3.90 -3.77
CA LEU A 43 -12.52 5.33 -4.03
C LEU A 43 -12.92 5.74 -5.45
N GLU A 44 -12.79 4.86 -6.42
CA GLU A 44 -13.19 5.12 -7.81
C GLU A 44 -14.72 5.05 -7.98
N ASP A 45 -15.33 4.01 -7.44
CA ASP A 45 -16.73 3.65 -7.66
C ASP A 45 -17.70 4.45 -6.79
N THR A 46 -17.30 4.86 -5.57
CA THR A 46 -18.20 5.57 -4.65
C THR A 46 -18.38 7.04 -5.07
N PRO A 47 -19.62 7.51 -5.28
CA PRO A 47 -19.87 8.89 -5.67
C PRO A 47 -19.65 9.88 -4.50
N SER A 48 -19.22 11.11 -4.84
CA SER A 48 -19.18 12.25 -3.92
C SER A 48 -20.60 12.86 -3.76
N PRO A 49 -20.92 13.50 -2.61
CA PRO A 49 -20.05 13.71 -1.46
C PRO A 49 -19.86 12.44 -0.61
N ARG A 50 -18.67 12.27 -0.06
CA ARG A 50 -18.32 11.11 0.78
C ARG A 50 -17.33 11.50 1.87
N ILE A 51 -17.28 10.72 2.95
CA ILE A 51 -16.27 10.81 3.99
C ILE A 51 -15.26 9.69 3.77
N ILE A 52 -13.98 10.03 3.68
CA ILE A 52 -12.88 9.09 3.47
C ILE A 52 -11.98 9.11 4.68
N PHE A 53 -11.88 8.00 5.39
CA PHE A 53 -10.99 7.84 6.53
C PHE A 53 -9.65 7.27 6.05
N VAL A 54 -8.55 7.98 6.36
CA VAL A 54 -7.19 7.64 5.93
C VAL A 54 -6.30 7.44 7.16
N GLY A 55 -5.64 6.29 7.24
CA GLY A 55 -4.75 5.97 8.36
C GLY A 55 -4.19 4.55 8.28
N GLY A 56 -3.70 4.05 9.39
CA GLY A 56 -3.12 2.73 9.52
C GLY A 56 -4.13 1.65 9.89
N SER A 57 -3.62 0.59 10.54
CA SER A 57 -4.42 -0.55 11.00
C SER A 57 -5.45 -0.18 12.06
N ASN A 58 -5.22 0.89 12.80
CA ASN A 58 -6.17 1.45 13.76
C ASN A 58 -7.55 1.72 13.13
N LEU A 59 -7.58 2.22 11.89
CA LEU A 59 -8.83 2.42 11.15
C LEU A 59 -9.33 1.12 10.51
N ALA A 60 -8.43 0.33 9.91
CA ALA A 60 -8.81 -0.91 9.23
C ALA A 60 -9.62 -1.84 10.15
N PHE A 61 -9.22 -1.96 11.42
CA PHE A 61 -9.81 -2.85 12.41
C PHE A 61 -10.75 -2.17 13.43
N GLY A 62 -10.73 -0.84 13.52
CA GLY A 62 -11.43 -0.12 14.58
C GLY A 62 -12.59 0.76 14.12
N LEU A 63 -12.82 0.91 12.82
CA LEU A 63 -13.88 1.77 12.29
C LEU A 63 -15.14 0.96 11.99
N ASP A 64 -16.30 1.52 12.33
CA ASP A 64 -17.62 1.03 11.91
C ASP A 64 -18.21 2.03 10.89
N SER A 65 -17.81 1.88 9.65
CA SER A 65 -18.21 2.77 8.56
C SER A 65 -19.70 2.69 8.25
N GLN A 66 -20.32 1.52 8.41
CA GLN A 66 -21.76 1.34 8.29
C GLN A 66 -22.52 2.24 9.24
N ARG A 67 -22.16 2.22 10.51
CA ARG A 67 -22.80 3.02 11.56
C ARG A 67 -22.66 4.51 11.28
N ILE A 68 -21.52 4.96 10.78
CA ILE A 68 -21.30 6.37 10.42
C ILE A 68 -22.18 6.74 9.24
N LYS A 69 -22.24 5.91 8.20
CA LYS A 69 -23.11 6.11 7.04
C LYS A 69 -24.56 6.23 7.43
N ASP A 70 -25.06 5.31 8.28
CA ASP A 70 -26.46 5.29 8.72
C ASP A 70 -26.79 6.54 9.56
N SER A 71 -25.83 7.02 10.36
CA SER A 71 -26.02 8.19 11.22
C SER A 71 -26.01 9.51 10.45
N LEU A 72 -25.17 9.64 9.44
CA LEU A 72 -24.92 10.87 8.71
C LEU A 72 -25.61 10.92 7.33
N ASN A 73 -26.11 9.79 6.86
CA ASN A 73 -26.70 9.62 5.53
C ASN A 73 -25.76 10.12 4.40
N ILE A 74 -24.47 9.80 4.52
CA ILE A 74 -23.43 10.14 3.56
C ILE A 74 -22.58 8.90 3.25
N ASN A 75 -22.04 8.80 2.06
CA ASN A 75 -21.13 7.72 1.71
C ASN A 75 -19.88 7.73 2.57
N VAL A 76 -19.42 6.57 3.03
CA VAL A 76 -18.23 6.42 3.87
C VAL A 76 -17.29 5.40 3.24
N ILE A 77 -15.99 5.71 3.23
CA ILE A 77 -14.93 4.80 2.79
C ILE A 77 -13.86 4.75 3.87
N ASN A 78 -13.55 3.56 4.33
CA ASN A 78 -12.39 3.29 5.16
C ASN A 78 -11.18 2.95 4.28
N TYR A 79 -10.30 3.93 4.11
CA TYR A 79 -9.04 3.77 3.36
C TYR A 79 -7.85 3.42 4.28
N GLY A 80 -8.09 3.17 5.57
CA GLY A 80 -7.07 2.70 6.50
C GLY A 80 -6.60 1.30 6.17
N LEU A 81 -5.28 1.04 6.25
CA LEU A 81 -4.71 -0.27 5.99
C LEU A 81 -3.55 -0.57 6.96
N HIS A 82 -2.33 -0.18 6.67
CA HIS A 82 -1.15 -0.48 7.46
C HIS A 82 -0.31 0.78 7.69
N ALA A 83 0.07 1.05 8.95
CA ALA A 83 0.85 2.24 9.30
C ALA A 83 2.20 2.32 8.56
N GLY A 84 2.86 1.19 8.36
CA GLY A 84 4.14 1.11 7.64
C GLY A 84 4.10 1.54 6.17
N ILE A 85 2.92 1.82 5.60
CA ILE A 85 2.80 2.49 4.29
C ILE A 85 3.39 3.91 4.34
N GLY A 86 3.28 4.58 5.49
CA GLY A 86 3.81 5.91 5.73
C GLY A 86 2.85 7.03 5.41
N LEU A 87 2.80 8.04 6.29
CA LEU A 87 1.88 9.16 6.20
C LEU A 87 2.05 9.95 4.89
N LYS A 88 3.30 10.13 4.44
CA LYS A 88 3.60 10.84 3.20
C LYS A 88 2.91 10.17 2.00
N TYR A 89 3.06 8.85 1.87
CA TYR A 89 2.42 8.11 0.79
C TYR A 89 0.89 8.17 0.89
N MET A 90 0.33 7.99 2.10
CA MET A 90 -1.12 8.05 2.31
C MET A 90 -1.71 9.40 1.87
N ILE A 91 -1.01 10.51 2.14
CA ILE A 91 -1.44 11.86 1.73
C ILE A 91 -1.37 12.03 0.21
N ASP A 92 -0.26 11.64 -0.39
CA ASP A 92 -0.08 11.79 -1.83
C ASP A 92 -1.06 10.92 -2.61
N ASP A 93 -1.26 9.70 -2.17
CA ASP A 93 -2.14 8.74 -2.83
C ASP A 93 -3.61 9.18 -2.73
N ILE A 94 -4.11 9.52 -1.54
CA ILE A 94 -5.51 9.96 -1.41
C ILE A 94 -5.78 11.25 -2.17
N SER A 95 -4.77 12.11 -2.35
CA SER A 95 -4.91 13.34 -3.11
C SER A 95 -5.27 13.10 -4.58
N THR A 96 -4.89 11.94 -5.12
CA THR A 96 -5.22 11.53 -6.51
C THR A 96 -6.69 11.15 -6.68
N TYR A 97 -7.37 10.77 -5.60
CA TYR A 97 -8.78 10.36 -5.59
C TYR A 97 -9.74 11.42 -5.06
N ALA A 98 -9.22 12.47 -4.41
CA ALA A 98 -10.03 13.51 -3.80
C ALA A 98 -10.86 14.28 -4.84
N ARG A 99 -12.16 14.41 -4.58
CA ARG A 99 -13.10 15.12 -5.46
C ARG A 99 -13.77 16.27 -4.69
N LYS A 100 -14.28 17.22 -5.43
CA LYS A 100 -15.04 18.33 -4.83
C LYS A 100 -16.23 17.81 -4.02
N GLY A 101 -16.30 18.22 -2.76
CA GLY A 101 -17.34 17.81 -1.81
C GLY A 101 -16.95 16.65 -0.92
N ASP A 102 -15.80 16.00 -1.14
CA ASP A 102 -15.28 14.96 -0.25
C ASP A 102 -14.76 15.57 1.07
N ILE A 103 -14.93 14.83 2.15
CA ILE A 103 -14.35 15.10 3.46
C ILE A 103 -13.30 14.03 3.72
N ILE A 104 -12.03 14.43 3.88
CA ILE A 104 -10.94 13.50 4.18
C ILE A 104 -10.59 13.64 5.65
N VAL A 105 -10.70 12.53 6.37
CA VAL A 105 -10.39 12.44 7.80
C VAL A 105 -9.11 11.63 7.98
N PHE A 106 -8.02 12.28 8.36
CA PHE A 106 -6.77 11.61 8.69
C PHE A 106 -6.76 11.18 10.16
N ALA A 107 -6.53 9.89 10.40
CA ALA A 107 -6.29 9.32 11.73
C ALA A 107 -4.94 8.60 11.76
N PRO A 108 -3.82 9.36 11.70
CA PRO A 108 -2.49 8.79 11.69
C PRO A 108 -2.18 8.15 13.04
N GLU A 109 -1.45 7.06 13.01
CA GLU A 109 -0.88 6.49 14.23
C GLU A 109 0.28 7.35 14.71
N TYR A 110 0.59 7.26 16.03
CA TYR A 110 1.61 8.11 16.64
C TYR A 110 2.98 8.00 15.95
N GLU A 111 3.35 6.80 15.54
CA GLU A 111 4.61 6.52 14.88
C GLU A 111 4.80 7.23 13.53
N HIS A 112 3.72 7.59 12.86
CA HIS A 112 3.76 8.36 11.61
C HIS A 112 4.46 9.73 11.75
N PHE A 113 4.47 10.29 12.96
CA PHE A 113 5.10 11.59 13.21
C PHE A 113 6.58 11.50 13.56
N TYR A 114 7.10 10.30 13.86
CA TYR A 114 8.46 10.13 14.36
C TYR A 114 9.33 9.19 13.52
N THR A 115 8.84 7.99 13.26
CA THR A 115 9.67 6.92 12.69
C THR A 115 9.28 6.50 11.28
N ILE A 116 7.97 6.41 11.00
CA ILE A 116 7.44 5.85 9.76
C ILE A 116 6.73 6.88 8.86
N ALA A 117 7.07 8.16 8.98
CA ALA A 117 6.48 9.21 8.16
C ALA A 117 6.55 8.93 6.64
N TYR A 118 7.66 8.34 6.19
CA TYR A 118 7.91 8.01 4.78
C TYR A 118 7.64 6.54 4.45
N GLY A 119 7.20 5.75 5.42
CA GLY A 119 6.95 4.33 5.29
C GLY A 119 8.11 3.45 5.75
N GLU A 120 7.87 2.14 5.71
CA GLU A 120 8.83 1.09 6.05
C GLU A 120 9.08 0.20 4.83
N SER A 121 10.32 -0.25 4.67
CA SER A 121 10.71 -1.09 3.53
C SER A 121 9.94 -2.42 3.48
N VAL A 122 9.60 -2.97 4.64
CA VAL A 122 8.84 -4.23 4.78
C VAL A 122 7.34 -4.08 4.42
N THR A 123 6.85 -2.86 4.28
CA THR A 123 5.44 -2.58 3.93
C THR A 123 5.32 -1.84 2.61
N LEU A 124 6.08 -0.75 2.42
CA LEU A 124 5.98 0.08 1.22
C LEU A 124 6.43 -0.66 -0.05
N THR A 125 7.49 -1.48 0.06
CA THR A 125 8.00 -2.23 -1.10
C THR A 125 7.01 -3.32 -1.56
N PRO A 126 6.48 -4.20 -0.69
CA PRO A 126 5.41 -5.11 -1.07
C PRO A 126 4.15 -4.40 -1.58
N LEU A 127 3.77 -3.25 -0.99
CA LEU A 127 2.63 -2.48 -1.49
C LEU A 127 2.83 -2.04 -2.95
N MET A 128 4.01 -1.54 -3.30
CA MET A 128 4.31 -1.17 -4.68
C MET A 128 4.23 -2.37 -5.63
N ALA A 129 4.66 -3.55 -5.19
CA ALA A 129 4.52 -4.78 -5.98
C ALA A 129 3.04 -5.21 -6.12
N VAL A 130 2.22 -5.09 -5.07
CA VAL A 130 0.77 -5.34 -5.10
C VAL A 130 0.04 -4.44 -6.10
N THR A 131 0.46 -3.18 -6.23
CA THR A 131 -0.07 -2.22 -7.21
C THR A 131 0.55 -2.35 -8.61
N HIS A 132 1.29 -3.43 -8.87
CA HIS A 132 2.05 -3.61 -10.12
C HIS A 132 2.91 -2.39 -10.48
N TRP A 133 3.42 -1.69 -9.46
CA TRP A 133 4.27 -0.50 -9.57
C TRP A 133 3.60 0.74 -10.19
N GLU A 134 2.28 0.71 -10.42
CA GLU A 134 1.55 1.81 -11.05
C GLU A 134 1.62 3.11 -10.24
N LYS A 135 1.76 2.99 -8.92
CA LYS A 135 1.83 4.12 -7.99
C LYS A 135 3.25 4.62 -7.68
N ILE A 136 4.25 4.08 -8.35
CA ILE A 136 5.67 4.38 -8.07
C ILE A 136 6.03 5.86 -8.28
N ASN A 137 5.30 6.55 -9.15
CA ASN A 137 5.46 7.96 -9.44
C ASN A 137 5.04 8.89 -8.28
N LEU A 138 4.33 8.38 -7.28
CA LEU A 138 3.97 9.11 -6.06
C LEU A 138 5.12 9.16 -5.05
N LEU A 139 6.14 8.33 -5.22
CA LEU A 139 7.24 8.22 -4.26
C LEU A 139 8.24 9.37 -4.41
N ASP A 140 8.58 9.99 -3.29
CA ASP A 140 9.69 10.93 -3.23
C ASP A 140 11.06 10.23 -3.09
N ILE A 141 12.15 11.00 -3.10
CA ILE A 141 13.52 10.44 -3.09
C ILE A 141 13.82 9.61 -1.82
N ARG A 142 13.22 9.94 -0.67
CA ARG A 142 13.40 9.18 0.58
C ARG A 142 12.65 7.85 0.49
N GLN A 143 11.45 7.87 -0.04
CA GLN A 143 10.67 6.66 -0.26
C GLN A 143 11.31 5.74 -1.30
N TRP A 144 11.99 6.27 -2.30
CA TRP A 144 12.80 5.47 -3.22
C TRP A 144 13.94 4.73 -2.51
N THR A 145 14.61 5.36 -1.53
CA THR A 145 15.65 4.66 -0.75
C THR A 145 15.06 3.53 0.09
N ILE A 146 13.88 3.74 0.67
CA ILE A 146 13.14 2.74 1.45
C ILE A 146 12.72 1.57 0.54
N LEU A 147 12.18 1.87 -0.62
CA LEU A 147 11.77 0.88 -1.60
C LEU A 147 12.92 -0.01 -2.05
N ILE A 148 14.06 0.59 -2.42
CA ILE A 148 15.25 -0.17 -2.85
C ILE A 148 15.76 -1.05 -1.70
N ALA A 149 15.76 -0.56 -0.47
CA ALA A 149 16.16 -1.33 0.70
C ALA A 149 15.24 -2.53 0.98
N GLY A 150 13.97 -2.48 0.57
CA GLY A 150 13.00 -3.56 0.72
C GLY A 150 13.06 -4.66 -0.35
N ILE A 151 13.74 -4.43 -1.48
CA ILE A 151 13.80 -5.41 -2.59
C ILE A 151 14.33 -6.79 -2.15
N PRO A 152 15.42 -6.91 -1.35
CA PRO A 152 15.89 -8.21 -0.91
C PRO A 152 14.88 -8.98 -0.07
N GLN A 153 14.13 -8.26 0.80
CA GLN A 153 13.07 -8.85 1.61
C GLN A 153 11.90 -9.31 0.73
N LEU A 154 11.46 -8.47 -0.21
CA LEU A 154 10.43 -8.82 -1.19
C LEU A 154 10.81 -10.09 -1.97
N ALA A 155 12.05 -10.19 -2.47
CA ALA A 155 12.53 -11.35 -3.18
C ALA A 155 12.48 -12.63 -2.33
N LYS A 156 12.82 -12.51 -1.05
CA LYS A 156 12.74 -13.62 -0.10
C LYS A 156 11.29 -14.06 0.13
N GLU A 157 10.38 -13.12 0.31
CA GLU A 157 8.96 -13.40 0.49
C GLU A 157 8.36 -14.07 -0.75
N CYS A 158 8.59 -13.52 -1.94
CA CYS A 158 8.13 -14.11 -3.19
C CYS A 158 8.67 -15.54 -3.41
N SER A 159 9.91 -15.82 -3.01
CA SER A 159 10.52 -17.15 -3.18
C SER A 159 10.02 -18.20 -2.16
N LEU A 160 9.52 -17.75 -1.00
CA LEU A 160 9.07 -18.63 0.09
C LEU A 160 7.53 -18.81 0.12
N MET A 161 6.80 -18.01 -0.63
CA MET A 161 5.35 -17.87 -0.54
C MET A 161 4.45 -19.04 -1.00
N PRO A 162 4.85 -20.08 -1.69
CA PRO A 162 3.91 -21.17 -1.94
C PRO A 162 3.42 -21.90 -0.68
N LYS A 163 3.91 -21.52 0.53
CA LYS A 163 3.81 -22.39 1.70
C LYS A 163 3.13 -21.82 2.94
N ILE A 164 2.89 -20.53 3.02
CA ILE A 164 2.28 -19.94 4.23
C ILE A 164 1.01 -19.18 3.78
N ARG A 165 -0.14 -19.83 3.95
CA ARG A 165 -1.43 -19.12 3.90
C ARG A 165 -1.43 -18.12 5.05
N SER A 166 -1.66 -16.82 4.74
CA SER A 166 -2.03 -15.85 5.76
C SER A 166 -3.21 -16.41 6.55
N PRO A 167 -3.24 -16.22 7.88
CA PRO A 167 -4.46 -16.49 8.64
C PRO A 167 -5.64 -15.82 7.92
N LYS A 168 -6.81 -16.49 7.89
CA LYS A 168 -8.01 -15.94 7.24
C LYS A 168 -8.35 -14.52 7.71
N ASP A 169 -7.91 -14.20 8.91
CA ASP A 169 -8.13 -12.96 9.63
C ASP A 169 -7.44 -11.73 9.00
N TYR A 170 -6.52 -11.95 8.05
CA TYR A 170 -5.77 -10.88 7.38
C TYR A 170 -5.85 -11.00 5.85
N SER A 171 -6.95 -11.51 5.35
CA SER A 171 -7.17 -11.68 3.91
C SER A 171 -8.02 -10.53 3.33
N VAL A 172 -7.98 -10.38 2.01
CA VAL A 172 -8.86 -9.43 1.28
C VAL A 172 -10.33 -9.72 1.55
N SER A 173 -10.68 -10.99 1.78
CA SER A 173 -12.06 -11.41 2.05
C SER A 173 -12.59 -10.96 3.41
N GLY A 174 -11.71 -10.57 4.35
CA GLY A 174 -12.10 -10.00 5.64
C GLY A 174 -12.64 -8.57 5.56
N PHE A 175 -12.41 -7.87 4.45
CA PHE A 175 -12.86 -6.48 4.29
C PHE A 175 -14.26 -6.39 3.70
N ASN A 176 -15.14 -5.62 4.35
CA ASN A 176 -16.51 -5.36 3.90
C ASN A 176 -16.58 -4.39 2.70
N GLU A 177 -17.80 -3.98 2.34
CA GLU A 177 -18.07 -3.05 1.24
C GLU A 177 -17.65 -1.60 1.52
N TYR A 178 -17.31 -1.25 2.75
CA TYR A 178 -16.80 0.07 3.15
C TYR A 178 -15.29 0.09 3.29
N GLY A 179 -14.64 -1.07 3.30
CA GLY A 179 -13.22 -1.24 3.55
C GLY A 179 -12.88 -1.47 5.03
N ASP A 180 -13.85 -1.73 5.91
CA ASP A 180 -13.59 -2.16 7.30
C ASP A 180 -13.25 -3.64 7.33
N GLU A 181 -12.31 -4.03 8.19
CA GLU A 181 -12.07 -5.43 8.51
C GLU A 181 -13.17 -5.92 9.44
N THR A 182 -13.88 -6.96 9.02
CA THR A 182 -14.99 -7.56 9.77
C THR A 182 -14.62 -8.94 10.23
N GLN A 183 -14.32 -9.10 11.51
CA GLN A 183 -14.24 -10.39 12.18
C GLN A 183 -15.33 -10.54 13.21
#